data_c7154062b0a644d5423127c0b0abe813
#
_entry.id   c7154062b0a644d5423127c0b0abe813
#
_cell.length_a   1.000
_cell.length_b   1.000
_cell.length_c   1.000
_cell.angle_alpha   90.00
_cell.angle_beta   90.00
_cell.angle_gamma   90.00
#
_symmetry.space_group_name_H-M   'P 1'
#
loop_
_entity.id
_entity.type
_entity.pdbx_description
1 polymer ?
#
loop_
_entity_poly.entity_id
_entity_poly.type
_entity_poly.pdbx_seq_one_letter_code
_entity_poly.pdbx_strand_id
1 'polypeptide(L)'
;MSSIFSPVMKYRRLTLEELKPLENEFIDFLVINGVTANDWEYLLTNDIEKSNKILDAFGEVVFEDIMRKTQFLEFRSVDELITFNCTSGLIYMAGIRFGDYEKQGIDLNNYQSIKRLLSNPCDGIMV
;
A
#
# COMPACT_ATOMS: atom_id res chain seq x y z
N MET A 1 17.52 15.57 -19.34
CA MET A 1 17.19 15.72 -17.94
C MET A 1 16.19 14.63 -17.54
N SER A 2 16.60 13.76 -16.65
CA SER A 2 15.66 12.77 -16.19
C SER A 2 14.54 13.49 -15.44
N SER A 3 13.35 13.38 -15.89
CA SER A 3 12.21 14.02 -15.28
C SER A 3 11.71 13.15 -14.13
N ILE A 4 11.75 13.69 -12.90
CA ILE A 4 11.03 13.11 -11.79
C ILE A 4 9.51 13.29 -11.97
N PHE A 5 9.10 14.16 -12.89
CA PHE A 5 7.70 14.47 -13.18
C PHE A 5 7.24 13.70 -14.42
N SER A 6 7.37 12.39 -14.37
CA SER A 6 6.92 11.52 -15.45
C SER A 6 5.42 11.72 -15.71
N PRO A 7 4.98 11.85 -16.97
CA PRO A 7 3.55 11.92 -17.27
C PRO A 7 2.82 10.59 -17.05
N VAL A 8 3.56 9.50 -16.91
CA VAL A 8 2.98 8.16 -16.71
C VAL A 8 3.14 7.75 -15.25
N MET A 9 2.03 7.55 -14.56
CA MET A 9 2.02 7.06 -13.19
C MET A 9 2.04 5.53 -13.17
N LYS A 10 2.99 4.97 -12.45
CA LYS A 10 3.06 3.52 -12.19
C LYS A 10 2.08 3.10 -11.09
N TYR A 11 1.87 3.98 -10.12
CA TYR A 11 1.00 3.75 -8.98
C TYR A 11 -0.10 4.81 -8.94
N ARG A 12 -1.08 4.62 -8.05
CA ARG A 12 -2.14 5.60 -7.83
C ARG A 12 -1.64 6.84 -7.08
N ARG A 13 -2.40 7.92 -7.13
CA ARG A 13 -2.13 9.10 -6.32
C ARG A 13 -2.42 8.82 -4.84
N LEU A 14 -1.59 9.34 -3.95
CA LEU A 14 -1.83 9.30 -2.52
C LEU A 14 -3.06 10.16 -2.16
N THR A 15 -3.87 9.69 -1.24
CA THR A 15 -4.99 10.46 -0.68
C THR A 15 -4.47 11.51 0.31
N LEU A 16 -5.30 12.52 0.60
CA LEU A 16 -4.94 13.53 1.60
C LEU A 16 -4.66 12.91 2.97
N GLU A 17 -5.42 11.88 3.34
CA GLU A 17 -5.22 11.19 4.61
C GLU A 17 -3.89 10.43 4.66
N GLU A 18 -3.49 9.87 3.53
CA GLU A 18 -2.20 9.18 3.41
C GLU A 18 -1.02 10.16 3.41
N LEU A 19 -1.22 11.38 2.88
CA LEU A 19 -0.19 12.42 2.84
C LEU A 19 0.10 13.03 4.22
N LYS A 20 -0.92 13.14 5.09
CA LYS A 20 -0.75 13.76 6.41
C LYS A 20 0.40 13.18 7.23
N PRO A 21 0.51 11.84 7.43
CA PRO A 21 1.62 11.28 8.18
C PRO A 21 2.96 11.35 7.46
N LEU A 22 2.96 11.68 6.17
CA LEU A 22 4.16 11.77 5.33
C LEU A 22 4.63 13.22 5.12
N GLU A 23 4.17 14.15 5.92
CA GLU A 23 4.49 15.58 5.75
C GLU A 23 6.00 15.84 5.76
N ASN A 24 6.71 15.27 6.72
CA ASN A 24 8.17 15.46 6.84
C ASN A 24 8.90 14.87 5.62
N GLU A 25 8.53 13.70 5.21
CA GLU A 25 9.09 13.04 4.03
C GLU A 25 8.82 13.84 2.76
N PHE A 26 7.64 14.46 2.67
CA PHE A 26 7.30 15.33 1.55
C PHE A 26 8.14 16.62 1.53
N ILE A 27 8.36 17.22 2.69
CA ILE A 27 9.24 18.39 2.82
C ILE A 27 10.65 18.04 2.37
N ASP A 28 11.17 16.90 2.82
CA ASP A 28 12.50 16.43 2.40
C ASP A 28 12.56 16.21 0.90
N PHE A 29 11.52 15.63 0.33
CA PHE A 29 11.40 15.44 -1.12
C PHE A 29 11.45 16.77 -1.88
N LEU A 30 10.74 17.78 -1.41
CA LEU A 30 10.75 19.12 -2.01
C LEU A 30 12.16 19.73 -1.95
N VAL A 31 12.80 19.65 -0.79
CA VAL A 31 14.15 20.20 -0.59
C VAL A 31 15.15 19.53 -1.53
N ILE A 32 15.13 18.20 -1.63
CA ILE A 32 16.02 17.44 -2.52
C ILE A 32 15.82 17.86 -3.98
N ASN A 33 14.62 18.21 -4.36
CA ASN A 33 14.29 18.62 -5.72
C ASN A 33 14.37 20.13 -5.94
N GLY A 34 14.90 20.87 -4.98
CA GLY A 34 15.14 22.31 -5.11
C GLY A 34 13.89 23.17 -5.05
N VAL A 35 12.80 22.66 -4.47
CA VAL A 35 11.54 23.40 -4.29
C VAL A 35 11.50 23.95 -2.87
N THR A 36 11.53 25.28 -2.74
CA THR A 36 11.42 25.93 -1.43
C THR A 36 9.95 25.97 -0.96
N ALA A 37 9.73 26.29 0.32
CA ALA A 37 8.38 26.47 0.85
C ALA A 37 7.61 27.56 0.10
N ASN A 38 8.28 28.65 -0.23
CA ASN A 38 7.69 29.75 -1.01
C ASN A 38 7.33 29.29 -2.43
N ASP A 39 8.21 28.52 -3.08
CA ASP A 39 7.95 27.95 -4.40
C ASP A 39 6.72 27.03 -4.37
N TRP A 40 6.63 26.21 -3.34
CA TRP A 40 5.50 25.31 -3.18
C TRP A 40 4.18 26.05 -3.00
N GLU A 41 4.15 27.07 -2.13
CA GLU A 41 2.97 27.93 -1.95
C GLU A 41 2.57 28.64 -3.24
N TYR A 42 3.56 29.13 -4.00
CA TYR A 42 3.32 29.76 -5.29
C TYR A 42 2.68 28.78 -6.27
N LEU A 43 3.18 27.54 -6.35
CA LEU A 43 2.64 26.51 -7.22
C LEU A 43 1.19 26.13 -6.86
N LEU A 44 0.90 26.00 -5.56
CA LEU A 44 -0.46 25.69 -5.10
C LEU A 44 -1.47 26.78 -5.51
N THR A 45 -1.04 28.03 -5.61
CA THR A 45 -1.89 29.15 -5.95
C THR A 45 -1.95 29.41 -7.45
N ASN A 46 -0.83 29.29 -8.16
CA ASN A 46 -0.69 29.78 -9.54
C ASN A 46 -0.50 28.69 -10.58
N ASP A 47 -0.09 27.49 -10.18
CA ASP A 47 0.15 26.37 -11.10
C ASP A 47 -0.19 25.05 -10.44
N ILE A 48 -1.48 24.81 -10.27
CA ILE A 48 -2.02 23.60 -9.62
C ILE A 48 -1.60 22.35 -10.39
N GLU A 49 -1.52 22.41 -11.70
CA GLU A 49 -1.12 21.27 -12.53
C GLU A 49 0.29 20.82 -12.20
N LYS A 50 1.23 21.76 -12.06
CA LYS A 50 2.61 21.44 -11.66
C LYS A 50 2.68 20.94 -10.23
N SER A 51 1.91 21.51 -9.31
CA SER A 51 1.85 21.02 -7.92
C SER A 51 1.33 19.58 -7.86
N ASN A 52 0.33 19.24 -8.67
CA ASN A 52 -0.18 17.87 -8.77
C ASN A 52 0.86 16.91 -9.33
N LYS A 53 1.65 17.33 -10.31
CA LYS A 53 2.76 16.52 -10.84
C LYS A 53 3.82 16.23 -9.78
N ILE A 54 4.12 17.21 -8.93
CA ILE A 54 5.06 17.03 -7.81
C ILE A 54 4.49 16.03 -6.79
N LEU A 55 3.22 16.15 -6.44
CA LEU A 55 2.56 15.20 -5.54
C LEU A 55 2.53 13.79 -6.13
N ASP A 56 2.28 13.66 -7.42
CA ASP A 56 2.29 12.38 -8.11
C ASP A 56 3.71 11.77 -8.11
N ALA A 57 4.73 12.58 -8.35
CA ALA A 57 6.12 12.13 -8.29
C ALA A 57 6.52 11.67 -6.89
N PHE A 58 6.10 12.39 -5.87
CA PHE A 58 6.31 11.98 -4.47
C PHE A 58 5.62 10.65 -4.18
N GLY A 59 4.37 10.49 -4.61
CA GLY A 59 3.62 9.25 -4.46
C GLY A 59 4.33 8.06 -5.12
N GLU A 60 4.90 8.25 -6.30
CA GLU A 60 5.69 7.21 -6.97
C GLU A 60 6.90 6.79 -6.14
N VAL A 61 7.61 7.75 -5.55
CA VAL A 61 8.76 7.46 -4.68
C VAL A 61 8.33 6.68 -3.42
N VAL A 62 7.24 7.10 -2.79
CA VAL A 62 6.70 6.44 -1.59
C VAL A 62 6.29 5.00 -1.91
N PHE A 63 5.50 4.79 -2.94
CA PHE A 63 5.05 3.44 -3.32
C PHE A 63 6.21 2.55 -3.76
N GLU A 64 7.16 3.10 -4.51
CA GLU A 64 8.34 2.33 -4.93
C GLU A 64 9.14 1.84 -3.72
N ASP A 65 9.32 2.70 -2.72
CA ASP A 65 10.02 2.34 -1.49
C ASP A 65 9.27 1.27 -0.70
N ILE A 66 7.94 1.43 -0.56
CA ILE A 66 7.08 0.45 0.10
C ILE A 66 7.17 -0.90 -0.61
N MET A 67 7.06 -0.92 -1.93
CA MET A 67 7.08 -2.15 -2.71
C MET A 67 8.44 -2.86 -2.63
N ARG A 68 9.54 -2.10 -2.59
CA ARG A 68 10.88 -2.68 -2.43
C ARG A 68 11.10 -3.32 -1.06
N LYS A 69 10.51 -2.76 -0.02
CA LYS A 69 10.65 -3.24 1.36
C LYS A 69 9.64 -4.30 1.73
N THR A 70 8.58 -4.44 0.95
CA THR A 70 7.51 -5.38 1.24
C THR A 70 7.95 -6.81 0.91
N GLN A 71 7.95 -7.66 1.92
CA GLN A 71 8.24 -9.08 1.79
C GLN A 71 6.96 -9.92 1.82
N PHE A 72 5.96 -9.47 2.56
CA PHE A 72 4.71 -10.21 2.75
C PHE A 72 3.52 -9.32 2.44
N LEU A 73 2.57 -9.89 1.74
CA LEU A 73 1.27 -9.28 1.48
C LEU A 73 0.19 -10.26 1.95
N GLU A 74 -0.95 -9.72 2.34
CA GLU A 74 -2.09 -10.56 2.69
C GLU A 74 -3.39 -9.99 2.13
N PHE A 75 -4.28 -10.88 1.78
CA PHE A 75 -5.67 -10.57 1.44
C PHE A 75 -6.55 -11.26 2.47
N ARG A 76 -7.46 -10.51 3.08
CA ARG A 76 -8.41 -11.03 4.07
C ARG A 76 -9.83 -10.69 3.67
N SER A 77 -10.70 -11.66 3.82
CA SER A 77 -12.13 -11.48 3.79
C SER A 77 -12.75 -12.29 4.93
N VAL A 78 -14.06 -12.29 5.02
CA VAL A 78 -14.75 -13.03 6.09
C VAL A 78 -14.49 -14.53 5.99
N ASP A 79 -14.31 -15.06 4.80
CA ASP A 79 -14.21 -16.49 4.50
C ASP A 79 -12.88 -16.91 3.85
N GLU A 80 -11.97 -15.97 3.66
CA GLU A 80 -10.72 -16.24 2.94
C GLU A 80 -9.56 -15.44 3.52
N LEU A 81 -8.42 -16.10 3.69
CA LEU A 81 -7.16 -15.48 4.05
C LEU A 81 -6.08 -16.00 3.10
N ILE A 82 -5.48 -15.11 2.34
CA ILE A 82 -4.39 -15.45 1.42
C ILE A 82 -3.17 -14.63 1.80
N THR A 83 -2.03 -15.30 1.89
CA THR A 83 -0.73 -14.65 2.15
C THR A 83 0.19 -14.85 0.97
N PHE A 84 1.01 -13.84 0.70
CA PHE A 84 1.99 -13.85 -0.36
C PHE A 84 3.36 -13.57 0.23
N ASN A 85 4.33 -14.42 -0.08
CA ASN A 85 5.73 -14.17 0.26
C ASN A 85 6.44 -13.73 -1.02
N CYS A 86 6.83 -12.47 -1.07
CA CYS A 86 7.47 -11.85 -2.23
C CYS A 86 8.98 -11.97 -2.10
N THR A 87 9.58 -12.80 -2.94
CA THR A 87 11.03 -12.92 -3.06
C THR A 87 11.52 -12.22 -4.31
N SER A 88 12.83 -12.15 -4.51
CA SER A 88 13.42 -11.49 -5.67
C SER A 88 13.07 -12.10 -7.03
N GLY A 89 12.69 -13.38 -7.06
CA GLY A 89 12.39 -14.06 -8.31
C GLY A 89 11.03 -14.75 -8.35
N LEU A 90 10.39 -14.94 -7.20
CA LEU A 90 9.17 -15.73 -7.11
C LEU A 90 8.23 -15.14 -6.06
N ILE A 91 6.93 -15.40 -6.23
CA ILE A 91 5.92 -15.11 -5.24
C ILE A 91 5.30 -16.44 -4.81
N TYR A 92 5.42 -16.75 -3.53
CA TYR A 92 4.78 -17.92 -2.94
C TYR A 92 3.44 -17.51 -2.35
N MET A 93 2.41 -18.30 -2.59
CA MET A 93 1.07 -18.04 -2.11
C MET A 93 0.59 -19.21 -1.25
N ALA A 94 0.00 -18.90 -0.10
CA ALA A 94 -0.68 -19.86 0.74
C ALA A 94 -1.98 -19.23 1.25
N GLY A 95 -3.01 -20.04 1.41
CA GLY A 95 -4.29 -19.47 1.82
C GLY A 95 -5.20 -20.48 2.51
N ILE A 96 -6.23 -19.93 3.16
CA ILE A 96 -7.29 -20.66 3.82
C ILE A 96 -8.62 -20.11 3.30
N ARG A 97 -9.54 -21.02 2.96
CA ARG A 97 -10.89 -20.66 2.52
C ARG A 97 -11.91 -21.56 3.21
N PHE A 98 -13.03 -20.99 3.62
CA PHE A 98 -14.16 -21.73 4.14
C PHE A 98 -15.19 -22.05 3.05
N GLY A 99 -15.79 -23.26 3.12
CA GLY A 99 -16.96 -23.58 2.34
C GLY A 99 -18.23 -22.90 2.91
N ASP A 100 -19.26 -22.77 2.09
CA ASP A 100 -20.47 -22.00 2.42
C ASP A 100 -21.20 -22.48 3.68
N TYR A 101 -21.19 -23.78 3.97
CA TYR A 101 -21.90 -24.35 5.10
C TYR A 101 -21.03 -24.54 6.36
N GLU A 102 -19.77 -24.20 6.31
CA GLU A 102 -18.84 -24.37 7.43
C GLU A 102 -18.42 -23.06 8.06
N LYS A 103 -19.01 -21.97 7.62
CA LYS A 103 -18.78 -20.63 8.12
C LYS A 103 -19.44 -20.45 9.48
N GLN A 104 -18.94 -21.12 10.49
CA GLN A 104 -19.51 -21.13 11.85
C GLN A 104 -19.07 -19.92 12.67
N GLY A 105 -19.41 -18.72 12.21
CA GLY A 105 -19.10 -17.48 12.93
C GLY A 105 -17.60 -17.15 12.99
N ILE A 106 -16.78 -17.77 12.16
CA ILE A 106 -15.34 -17.47 12.09
C ILE A 106 -15.15 -16.35 11.07
N ASP A 107 -14.53 -15.27 11.52
CA ASP A 107 -14.22 -14.11 10.69
C ASP A 107 -12.71 -14.05 10.49
N LEU A 108 -12.24 -14.27 9.26
CA LEU A 108 -10.82 -14.22 8.92
C LEU A 108 -10.25 -12.80 8.90
N ASN A 109 -11.09 -11.77 9.07
CA ASN A 109 -10.62 -10.42 9.36
C ASN A 109 -10.24 -10.23 10.83
N ASN A 110 -10.64 -11.14 11.70
CA ASN A 110 -10.38 -11.06 13.12
C ASN A 110 -9.18 -11.94 13.49
N TYR A 111 -8.14 -11.33 14.04
CA TYR A 111 -6.92 -12.02 14.44
C TYR A 111 -7.17 -13.17 15.44
N GLN A 112 -8.09 -12.97 16.41
CA GLN A 112 -8.41 -13.99 17.40
C GLN A 112 -9.09 -15.21 16.77
N SER A 113 -9.94 -14.99 15.79
CA SER A 113 -10.57 -16.07 15.03
C SER A 113 -9.54 -16.87 14.23
N ILE A 114 -8.59 -16.18 13.60
CA ILE A 114 -7.49 -16.83 12.86
C ILE A 114 -6.63 -17.67 13.80
N LYS A 115 -6.26 -17.10 14.94
CA LYS A 115 -5.42 -17.80 15.94
C LYS A 115 -6.11 -19.06 16.46
N ARG A 116 -7.39 -18.97 16.78
CA ARG A 116 -8.20 -20.12 17.22
C ARG A 116 -8.29 -21.19 16.15
N LEU A 117 -8.49 -20.77 14.89
CA LEU A 117 -8.58 -21.67 13.75
C LEU A 117 -7.28 -22.46 13.53
N LEU A 118 -6.14 -21.78 13.58
CA LEU A 118 -4.82 -22.41 13.42
C LEU A 118 -4.49 -23.37 14.57
N SER A 119 -4.99 -23.09 15.79
CA SER A 119 -4.79 -23.95 16.96
C SER A 119 -5.69 -25.17 16.92
N ASN A 120 -6.87 -25.07 16.31
CA ASN A 120 -7.89 -26.13 16.29
C ASN A 120 -8.64 -26.10 14.95
N PRO A 121 -8.00 -26.59 13.86
CA PRO A 121 -8.61 -26.58 12.54
C PRO A 121 -9.90 -27.37 12.46
N CYS A 122 -10.91 -26.80 11.79
CA CYS A 122 -12.17 -27.48 11.52
C CYS A 122 -12.08 -28.27 10.21
N ASP A 123 -12.92 -29.31 10.08
CA ASP A 123 -13.12 -29.97 8.78
C ASP A 123 -13.69 -28.95 7.76
N GLY A 124 -13.30 -29.08 6.50
CA GLY A 124 -13.78 -28.20 5.44
C GLY A 124 -12.95 -26.94 5.19
N ILE A 125 -11.84 -26.78 5.90
CA ILE A 125 -10.88 -25.73 5.61
C ILE A 125 -10.00 -26.16 4.45
N MET A 126 -9.92 -25.32 3.42
CA MET A 126 -9.02 -25.51 2.29
C MET A 126 -7.80 -24.61 2.47
N VAL A 127 -6.65 -25.21 2.46
CA VAL A 127 -5.36 -24.53 2.61
C VAL A 127 -4.62 -24.54 1.27
#